data_91f63e649f03bfaf6bd0a34b32c65365
#
_entry.id   91f63e649f03bfaf6bd0a34b32c65365
#
_cell.length_a   1.000
_cell.length_b   1.000
_cell.length_c   1.000
_cell.angle_alpha   90.00
_cell.angle_beta   90.00
_cell.angle_gamma   90.00
#
_symmetry.space_group_name_H-M   'P 1'
#
loop_
_entity.id
_entity.type
_entity.pdbx_description
1 polymer ?
#
loop_
_entity_poly.entity_id
_entity_poly.type
_entity_poly.pdbx_seq_one_letter_code
_entity_poly.pdbx_strand_id
1 'polypeptide(L)'
;MSHKKAFIADQRGAVGLETMIVYIFLVSFLLVPLVDIAAAGFQFISAWSALRSFGQYVQYYNPLGPDGTVTWRPGLQTTVSGHTISNLQVKCGDAGATCSPSNIASPKYITFSTTITLAPIGPRPPFMGSVLCPTSCTYTLNYSERFQ
;
A
#
# COMPACT_ATOMS: atom_id res chain seq x y z
N MET A 1 48.57 51.24 6.95
CA MET A 1 47.40 50.75 7.72
C MET A 1 46.58 49.80 6.86
N SER A 2 46.67 48.50 7.06
CA SER A 2 45.99 47.48 6.29
C SER A 2 44.59 47.25 6.94
N HIS A 3 43.53 47.68 6.27
CA HIS A 3 42.17 47.37 6.68
C HIS A 3 41.90 45.89 6.35
N LYS A 4 42.00 45.06 7.36
CA LYS A 4 41.43 43.70 7.28
C LYS A 4 39.92 43.86 7.19
N LYS A 5 39.36 43.79 5.98
CA LYS A 5 37.93 43.67 5.77
C LYS A 5 37.50 42.36 6.44
N ALA A 6 36.73 42.50 7.50
CA ALA A 6 36.19 41.32 8.20
C ALA A 6 35.25 40.60 7.22
N PHE A 7 35.52 39.34 6.95
CA PHE A 7 34.70 38.46 6.08
C PHE A 7 33.22 38.40 6.49
N ILE A 8 32.93 38.79 7.74
CA ILE A 8 31.58 38.84 8.33
C ILE A 8 30.75 40.03 7.89
N ALA A 9 31.38 41.06 7.28
CA ALA A 9 30.69 42.28 6.83
C ALA A 9 30.19 42.21 5.37
N ASP A 10 30.42 41.12 4.67
CA ASP A 10 29.92 40.94 3.31
C ASP A 10 28.49 40.37 3.33
N GLN A 11 27.50 41.26 3.35
CA GLN A 11 26.07 40.91 3.34
C GLN A 11 25.66 40.02 2.15
N ARG A 12 26.43 40.03 1.06
CA ARG A 12 26.17 39.18 -0.12
C ARG A 12 26.40 37.69 0.16
N GLY A 13 27.40 37.37 1.00
CA GLY A 13 27.67 36.00 1.45
C GLY A 13 26.61 35.46 2.44
N ALA A 14 26.11 36.35 3.31
CA ALA A 14 25.10 36.01 4.31
C ALA A 14 23.77 35.59 3.68
N VAL A 15 23.31 36.30 2.66
CA VAL A 15 22.06 35.94 1.93
C VAL A 15 22.16 34.60 1.23
N GLY A 16 23.32 34.24 0.65
CA GLY A 16 23.52 32.95 0.03
C GLY A 16 23.46 31.80 1.01
N LEU A 17 24.02 31.98 2.22
CA LEU A 17 24.04 30.98 3.27
C LEU A 17 22.65 30.77 3.90
N GLU A 18 21.91 31.85 4.11
CA GLU A 18 20.53 31.85 4.59
C GLU A 18 19.61 31.10 3.61
N THR A 19 19.71 31.38 2.31
CA THR A 19 18.92 30.70 1.27
C THR A 19 19.22 29.19 1.25
N MET A 20 20.48 28.79 1.44
CA MET A 20 20.86 27.38 1.49
C MET A 20 20.26 26.67 2.69
N ILE A 21 20.28 27.29 3.88
CA ILE A 21 19.68 26.74 5.09
C ILE A 21 18.17 26.57 4.93
N VAL A 22 17.47 27.59 4.41
CA VAL A 22 16.02 27.55 4.14
C VAL A 22 15.69 26.45 3.15
N TYR A 23 16.49 26.29 2.09
CA TYR A 23 16.29 25.25 1.09
C TYR A 23 16.45 23.85 1.69
N ILE A 24 17.51 23.60 2.46
CA ILE A 24 17.73 22.31 3.13
C ILE A 24 16.57 22.00 4.08
N PHE A 25 16.12 22.99 4.85
CA PHE A 25 14.98 22.85 5.74
C PHE A 25 13.71 22.47 4.96
N LEU A 26 13.41 23.17 3.89
CA LEU A 26 12.22 22.95 3.06
C LEU A 26 12.24 21.55 2.42
N VAL A 27 13.39 21.13 1.86
CA VAL A 27 13.55 19.80 1.29
C VAL A 27 13.37 18.72 2.37
N SER A 28 14.02 18.86 3.51
CA SER A 28 13.99 17.83 4.56
C SER A 28 12.62 17.70 5.22
N PHE A 29 11.93 18.80 5.47
CA PHE A 29 10.67 18.79 6.21
C PHE A 29 9.43 18.60 5.34
N LEU A 30 9.48 19.01 4.08
CA LEU A 30 8.33 18.93 3.19
C LEU A 30 8.46 17.84 2.14
N LEU A 31 9.58 17.79 1.44
CA LEU A 31 9.73 16.92 0.27
C LEU A 31 9.94 15.46 0.66
N VAL A 32 10.72 15.17 1.69
CA VAL A 32 10.96 13.78 2.15
C VAL A 32 9.66 13.13 2.63
N PRO A 33 8.85 13.73 3.52
CA PRO A 33 7.57 13.14 3.91
C PRO A 33 6.59 12.99 2.75
N LEU A 34 6.59 13.92 1.79
CA LEU A 34 5.71 13.86 0.64
C LEU A 34 6.04 12.68 -0.27
N VAL A 35 7.33 12.38 -0.46
CA VAL A 35 7.78 11.22 -1.24
C VAL A 35 7.37 9.91 -0.55
N ASP A 36 7.48 9.81 0.78
CA ASP A 36 7.03 8.65 1.53
C ASP A 36 5.52 8.40 1.35
N ILE A 37 4.71 9.46 1.43
CA ILE A 37 3.26 9.38 1.23
C ILE A 37 2.93 8.96 -0.21
N ALA A 38 3.62 9.53 -1.20
CA ALA A 38 3.42 9.18 -2.59
C ALA A 38 3.76 7.71 -2.86
N ALA A 39 4.88 7.22 -2.34
CA ALA A 39 5.28 5.82 -2.48
C ALA A 39 4.27 4.85 -1.82
N ALA A 40 3.79 5.19 -0.63
CA ALA A 40 2.73 4.42 0.03
C ALA A 40 1.45 4.39 -0.80
N GLY A 41 1.06 5.52 -1.38
CA GLY A 41 -0.09 5.63 -2.28
C GLY A 41 0.05 4.73 -3.51
N PHE A 42 1.22 4.70 -4.15
CA PHE A 42 1.50 3.82 -5.28
C PHE A 42 1.43 2.35 -4.90
N GLN A 43 1.98 1.95 -3.77
CA GLN A 43 1.90 0.56 -3.29
C GLN A 43 0.45 0.16 -3.02
N PHE A 44 -0.34 1.04 -2.40
CA PHE A 44 -1.76 0.81 -2.14
C PHE A 44 -2.56 0.63 -3.44
N ILE A 45 -2.40 1.54 -4.41
CA ILE A 45 -3.10 1.48 -5.69
C ILE A 45 -2.70 0.23 -6.47
N SER A 46 -1.41 -0.14 -6.47
CA SER A 46 -0.91 -1.36 -7.11
C SER A 46 -1.54 -2.62 -6.52
N ALA A 47 -1.56 -2.72 -5.19
CA ALA A 47 -2.15 -3.85 -4.48
C ALA A 47 -3.68 -3.94 -4.71
N TRP A 48 -4.37 -2.80 -4.70
CA TRP A 48 -5.80 -2.74 -4.99
C TRP A 48 -6.11 -3.15 -6.43
N SER A 49 -5.30 -2.71 -7.39
CA SER A 49 -5.41 -3.13 -8.79
C SER A 49 -5.18 -4.64 -8.95
N ALA A 50 -4.20 -5.20 -8.24
CA ALA A 50 -3.93 -6.64 -8.23
C ALA A 50 -5.13 -7.44 -7.68
N LEU A 51 -5.72 -7.00 -6.55
CA LEU A 51 -6.93 -7.61 -5.99
C LEU A 51 -8.08 -7.57 -6.99
N ARG A 52 -8.34 -6.41 -7.60
CA ARG A 52 -9.41 -6.25 -8.58
C ARG A 52 -9.20 -7.14 -9.81
N SER A 53 -7.99 -7.20 -10.35
CA SER A 53 -7.67 -8.05 -11.49
C SER A 53 -7.83 -9.53 -11.15
N PHE A 54 -7.42 -9.94 -9.96
CA PHE A 54 -7.63 -11.30 -9.48
C PHE A 54 -9.11 -11.62 -9.31
N GLY A 55 -9.91 -10.69 -8.74
CA GLY A 55 -11.36 -10.83 -8.61
C GLY A 55 -12.04 -11.07 -9.94
N GLN A 56 -11.73 -10.25 -10.94
CA GLN A 56 -12.24 -10.40 -12.30
C GLN A 56 -11.86 -11.74 -12.92
N TYR A 57 -10.63 -12.20 -12.70
CA TYR A 57 -10.19 -13.49 -13.19
C TYR A 57 -10.95 -14.66 -12.55
N VAL A 58 -11.12 -14.64 -11.22
CA VAL A 58 -11.79 -15.71 -10.48
C VAL A 58 -13.32 -15.70 -10.69
N GLN A 59 -13.91 -14.54 -10.99
CA GLN A 59 -15.34 -14.41 -11.26
C GLN A 59 -15.84 -15.34 -12.40
N TYR A 60 -14.99 -15.60 -13.39
CA TYR A 60 -15.30 -16.49 -14.51
C TYR A 60 -15.25 -17.98 -14.14
N TYR A 61 -14.71 -18.31 -12.96
CA TYR A 61 -14.59 -19.67 -12.49
C TYR A 61 -15.43 -19.84 -11.22
N ASN A 62 -16.55 -20.58 -11.36
CA ASN A 62 -17.32 -20.95 -10.19
C ASN A 62 -16.56 -21.99 -9.36
N PRO A 63 -15.98 -21.64 -8.21
CA PRO A 63 -15.27 -22.59 -7.36
C PRO A 63 -16.20 -23.47 -6.55
N LEU A 64 -17.51 -23.19 -6.58
CA LEU A 64 -18.49 -23.90 -5.77
C LEU A 64 -19.17 -24.99 -6.62
N GLY A 65 -19.00 -26.25 -6.22
CA GLY A 65 -19.72 -27.38 -6.79
C GLY A 65 -21.22 -27.35 -6.46
N PRO A 66 -22.03 -28.15 -7.17
CA PRO A 66 -23.47 -28.25 -6.93
C PRO A 66 -23.79 -28.80 -5.54
N ASP A 67 -22.87 -29.50 -4.93
CA ASP A 67 -22.91 -30.10 -3.60
C ASP A 67 -22.43 -29.16 -2.48
N GLY A 68 -22.10 -27.92 -2.82
CA GLY A 68 -21.60 -26.92 -1.86
C GLY A 68 -20.12 -27.08 -1.49
N THR A 69 -19.40 -28.00 -2.12
CA THR A 69 -17.95 -28.15 -1.94
C THR A 69 -17.19 -27.07 -2.69
N VAL A 70 -16.19 -26.48 -2.05
CA VAL A 70 -15.32 -25.47 -2.66
C VAL A 70 -14.10 -26.13 -3.27
N THR A 71 -13.95 -26.03 -4.58
CA THR A 71 -12.80 -26.57 -5.31
C THR A 71 -12.16 -25.47 -6.16
N TRP A 72 -10.96 -25.09 -5.79
CA TRP A 72 -10.20 -24.11 -6.56
C TRP A 72 -9.58 -24.77 -7.80
N ARG A 73 -9.51 -23.99 -8.88
CA ARG A 73 -8.88 -24.46 -10.12
C ARG A 73 -7.42 -24.86 -9.87
N PRO A 74 -6.97 -26.05 -10.34
CA PRO A 74 -5.57 -26.41 -10.32
C PRO A 74 -4.71 -25.37 -11.06
N GLY A 75 -3.62 -24.91 -10.45
CA GLY A 75 -2.75 -23.89 -11.05
C GLY A 75 -3.29 -22.46 -10.96
N LEU A 76 -4.23 -22.16 -10.05
CA LEU A 76 -4.68 -20.81 -9.77
C LEU A 76 -3.48 -19.94 -9.39
N GLN A 77 -3.22 -18.91 -10.19
CA GLN A 77 -2.15 -17.96 -9.90
C GLN A 77 -2.56 -17.04 -8.75
N THR A 78 -1.93 -17.21 -7.61
CA THR A 78 -2.16 -16.39 -6.41
C THR A 78 -1.18 -15.22 -6.29
N THR A 79 -0.33 -15.00 -7.30
CA THR A 79 0.57 -13.84 -7.37
C THR A 79 0.20 -13.00 -8.59
N VAL A 80 -0.23 -11.76 -8.35
CA VAL A 80 -0.65 -10.81 -9.39
C VAL A 80 0.11 -9.51 -9.19
N SER A 81 0.80 -9.05 -10.23
CA SER A 81 1.58 -7.79 -10.19
C SER A 81 2.53 -7.68 -8.99
N GLY A 82 3.15 -8.80 -8.59
CA GLY A 82 4.06 -8.85 -7.45
C GLY A 82 3.40 -8.94 -6.07
N HIS A 83 2.05 -8.95 -6.01
CA HIS A 83 1.30 -9.09 -4.76
C HIS A 83 0.79 -10.52 -4.59
N THR A 84 1.01 -11.10 -3.41
CA THR A 84 0.50 -12.44 -3.08
C THR A 84 -0.93 -12.32 -2.55
N ILE A 85 -1.84 -13.03 -3.21
CA ILE A 85 -3.24 -13.13 -2.80
C ILE A 85 -3.39 -14.32 -1.84
N SER A 86 -4.02 -14.08 -0.72
CA SER A 86 -4.21 -15.05 0.36
C SER A 86 -5.65 -15.02 0.89
N ASN A 87 -5.95 -15.91 1.84
CA ASN A 87 -7.25 -15.99 2.51
C ASN A 87 -8.44 -16.14 1.56
N LEU A 88 -8.29 -16.96 0.51
CA LEU A 88 -9.35 -17.22 -0.43
C LEU A 88 -10.48 -18.00 0.26
N GLN A 89 -11.68 -17.42 0.27
CA GLN A 89 -12.88 -18.03 0.84
C GLN A 89 -14.08 -17.76 -0.08
N VAL A 90 -15.02 -18.72 -0.09
CA VAL A 90 -16.32 -18.53 -0.72
C VAL A 90 -17.36 -18.30 0.36
N LYS A 91 -18.09 -17.22 0.24
CA LYS A 91 -19.15 -16.78 1.17
C LYS A 91 -20.51 -16.91 0.49
N CYS A 92 -21.49 -17.42 1.22
CA CYS A 92 -22.84 -17.65 0.74
C CYS A 92 -23.89 -16.90 1.60
N GLY A 93 -24.89 -16.37 0.91
CA GLY A 93 -26.00 -15.64 1.53
C GLY A 93 -25.64 -14.26 2.05
N ASP A 94 -26.64 -13.48 2.43
CA ASP A 94 -26.49 -12.11 2.93
C ASP A 94 -25.71 -12.04 4.25
N ALA A 95 -25.74 -13.09 5.04
CA ALA A 95 -24.97 -13.19 6.28
C ALA A 95 -23.47 -13.36 6.04
N GLY A 96 -23.02 -13.63 4.79
CA GLY A 96 -21.63 -13.80 4.46
C GLY A 96 -20.96 -15.01 5.15
N ALA A 97 -21.72 -16.03 5.50
CA ALA A 97 -21.19 -17.25 6.07
C ALA A 97 -20.39 -18.04 5.02
N THR A 98 -19.39 -18.82 5.44
CA THR A 98 -18.64 -19.66 4.53
C THR A 98 -19.57 -20.68 3.87
N CYS A 99 -19.44 -20.85 2.54
CA CYS A 99 -20.23 -21.84 1.82
C CYS A 99 -19.87 -23.26 2.28
N SER A 100 -20.88 -24.08 2.36
CA SER A 100 -20.77 -25.50 2.75
C SER A 100 -21.92 -26.29 2.13
N PRO A 101 -21.93 -27.62 2.17
CA PRO A 101 -23.05 -28.41 1.68
C PRO A 101 -24.39 -28.06 2.33
N SER A 102 -24.37 -27.51 3.54
CA SER A 102 -25.58 -27.04 4.26
C SER A 102 -25.90 -25.56 4.00
N ASN A 103 -24.99 -24.80 3.34
CA ASN A 103 -25.19 -23.39 3.04
C ASN A 103 -24.70 -23.05 1.65
N ILE A 104 -25.60 -23.08 0.68
CA ILE A 104 -25.36 -22.71 -0.74
C ILE A 104 -26.19 -21.49 -1.15
N ALA A 105 -26.67 -20.70 -0.18
CA ALA A 105 -27.56 -19.57 -0.43
C ALA A 105 -26.91 -18.49 -1.32
N SER A 106 -27.72 -17.86 -2.16
CA SER A 106 -27.35 -16.64 -2.88
C SER A 106 -27.60 -15.40 -2.01
N PRO A 107 -26.84 -14.29 -2.22
CA PRO A 107 -25.76 -14.12 -3.18
C PRO A 107 -24.47 -14.82 -2.77
N LYS A 108 -23.58 -15.09 -3.74
CA LYS A 108 -22.31 -15.75 -3.50
C LYS A 108 -21.15 -14.82 -3.83
N TYR A 109 -20.17 -14.80 -2.92
CA TYR A 109 -19.00 -13.93 -3.00
C TYR A 109 -17.71 -14.74 -2.84
N ILE A 110 -16.69 -14.32 -3.53
CA ILE A 110 -15.33 -14.76 -3.26
C ILE A 110 -14.64 -13.65 -2.49
N THR A 111 -14.10 -13.95 -1.32
CA THR A 111 -13.31 -13.02 -0.50
C THR A 111 -11.85 -13.45 -0.49
N PHE A 112 -10.96 -12.50 -0.57
CA PHE A 112 -9.53 -12.72 -0.54
C PHE A 112 -8.80 -11.46 -0.08
N SER A 113 -7.54 -11.59 0.25
CA SER A 113 -6.75 -10.47 0.77
C SER A 113 -5.33 -10.47 0.21
N THR A 114 -4.69 -9.32 0.28
CA THR A 114 -3.25 -9.18 0.07
C THR A 114 -2.65 -8.30 1.16
N THR A 115 -1.37 -8.45 1.42
CA THR A 115 -0.63 -7.63 2.38
C THR A 115 0.34 -6.72 1.65
N ILE A 116 0.41 -5.48 2.09
CA ILE A 116 1.43 -4.51 1.66
C ILE A 116 2.28 -4.13 2.88
N THR A 117 3.58 -4.01 2.67
CA THR A 117 4.50 -3.55 3.71
C THR A 117 5.03 -2.17 3.31
N LEU A 118 4.66 -1.17 4.09
CA LEU A 118 5.12 0.19 3.90
C LEU A 118 6.38 0.40 4.73
N ALA A 119 7.48 0.75 4.08
CA ALA A 119 8.74 1.12 4.72
C ALA A 119 9.14 2.52 4.29
N PRO A 120 9.76 3.31 5.16
CA PRO A 120 10.31 4.61 4.79
C PRO A 120 11.40 4.45 3.72
N ILE A 121 11.40 5.34 2.72
CA ILE A 121 12.32 5.27 1.57
C ILE A 121 13.74 5.71 1.96
N GLY A 122 13.88 6.56 2.97
CA GLY A 122 15.18 7.13 3.32
C GLY A 122 15.48 7.23 4.81
N PRO A 123 16.76 7.49 5.15
CA PRO A 123 17.14 7.79 6.51
C PRO A 123 16.45 9.08 6.96
N ARG A 124 15.83 9.03 8.12
CA ARG A 124 15.11 10.18 8.70
C ARG A 124 15.97 10.89 9.73
N PRO A 125 15.92 12.23 9.78
CA PRO A 125 16.49 12.96 10.89
C PRO A 125 15.83 12.52 12.21
N PRO A 126 16.58 12.42 13.34
CA PRO A 126 16.08 11.91 14.60
C PRO A 126 14.94 12.72 15.22
N PHE A 127 14.72 13.93 14.75
CA PHE A 127 13.65 14.83 15.19
C PHE A 127 12.38 14.76 14.33
N MET A 128 12.41 14.03 13.22
CA MET A 128 11.22 13.78 12.38
C MET A 128 10.58 12.46 12.77
N GLY A 129 9.40 12.54 13.38
CA GLY A 129 8.54 11.38 13.58
C GLY A 129 8.19 10.71 12.24
N SER A 130 7.85 9.44 12.27
CA SER A 130 7.37 8.76 11.06
C SER A 130 5.97 9.25 10.71
N VAL A 131 5.77 9.68 9.45
CA VAL A 131 4.45 10.11 8.97
C VAL A 131 3.51 8.90 8.82
N LEU A 132 4.04 7.76 8.41
CA LEU A 132 3.27 6.55 8.18
C LEU A 132 3.60 5.44 9.19
N CYS A 133 4.88 5.12 9.35
CA CYS A 133 5.35 4.03 10.21
C CYS A 133 6.71 4.34 10.82
N PRO A 134 6.96 3.95 12.08
CA PRO A 134 8.28 4.18 12.70
C PRO A 134 9.41 3.41 12.00
N THR A 135 9.16 2.19 11.56
CA THR A 135 10.13 1.34 10.84
C THR A 135 9.50 0.76 9.58
N SER A 136 8.56 -0.14 9.74
CA SER A 136 7.74 -0.70 8.68
C SER A 136 6.37 -1.10 9.24
N CYS A 137 5.33 -0.96 8.44
CA CYS A 137 3.98 -1.39 8.82
C CYS A 137 3.42 -2.28 7.72
N THR A 138 2.73 -3.32 8.15
CA THR A 138 2.04 -4.24 7.25
C THR A 138 0.54 -3.97 7.33
N TYR A 139 -0.07 -3.73 6.17
CA TYR A 139 -1.50 -3.53 6.03
C TYR A 139 -2.09 -4.65 5.20
N THR A 140 -3.22 -5.19 5.68
CA THR A 140 -3.97 -6.21 4.95
C THR A 140 -5.14 -5.54 4.24
N LEU A 141 -5.17 -5.69 2.92
CA LEU A 141 -6.27 -5.24 2.07
C LEU A 141 -7.19 -6.42 1.80
N ASN A 142 -8.47 -6.27 2.09
CA ASN A 142 -9.49 -7.27 1.83
C ASN A 142 -10.34 -6.85 0.63
N TYR A 143 -10.69 -7.80 -0.21
CA TYR A 143 -11.54 -7.58 -1.36
C TYR A 143 -12.60 -8.68 -1.44
N SER A 144 -13.74 -8.34 -2.00
CA SER A 144 -14.85 -9.26 -2.19
C SER A 144 -15.43 -9.06 -3.59
N GLU A 145 -15.57 -10.15 -4.34
CA GLU A 145 -16.16 -10.16 -5.68
C GLU A 145 -17.38 -11.06 -5.68
N ARG A 146 -18.50 -10.55 -6.21
CA ARG A 146 -19.72 -11.33 -6.39
C ARG A 146 -19.65 -12.11 -7.70
N PHE A 147 -19.98 -13.39 -7.69
CA PHE A 147 -19.96 -14.25 -8.87
C PHE A 147 -21.32 -14.93 -9.17
N GLN A 148 -22.24 -14.98 -8.23
CA GLN A 148 -23.63 -15.46 -8.39
C GLN A 148 -24.58 -14.66 -7.51
#